data_919ffec9ac50c29572e27399fa5f7bf3
#
_entry.id   919ffec9ac50c29572e27399fa5f7bf3
#
_cell.length_a   1.000
_cell.length_b   1.000
_cell.length_c   1.000
_cell.angle_alpha   90.00
_cell.angle_beta   90.00
_cell.angle_gamma   90.00
#
_symmetry.space_group_name_H-M   'P 1'
#
loop_
_entity.id
_entity.type
_entity.pdbx_description
1 polymer ?
#
loop_
_entity_poly.entity_id
_entity_poly.type
_entity_poly.pdbx_seq_one_letter_code
_entity_poly.pdbx_strand_id
1 'polypeptide(L)'
;DQVWMSNLCQEITLPTYPLQHIDDQFGEIALCILSAVNVGKIRNDQELEELCELSVRGLEELIDYQKYPVKAAEIATKARRSLGVGFIGLAHYLAKLGYNYDSQEAWDAVHSLSESFQFYLLSASNKIAIEKGHCEYFGRTKYADAILPIDTYKKDVDEISSQKLQHDWEGLRTAIRAHGLRHSTLSAQMPSESSSIVCNATNGIEPPRDYLSVKKSKKGPLKQVVPSYSTLKNNYTLSVSYTHLTLPTSFLV
;
A
#
# COMPACT_ATOMS: atom_id res chain seq x y z
N ASP A 1 20.69 3.91 0.57
CA ASP A 1 20.65 3.71 -0.89
C ASP A 1 20.12 4.95 -1.63
N GLN A 2 20.52 5.11 -2.88
CA GLN A 2 20.12 6.25 -3.70
C GLN A 2 18.98 5.86 -4.64
N VAL A 3 17.96 6.70 -4.73
CA VAL A 3 16.81 6.52 -5.61
C VAL A 3 16.96 7.44 -6.83
N TRP A 4 16.95 6.88 -8.03
CA TRP A 4 17.16 7.62 -9.28
C TRP A 4 15.88 7.85 -10.08
N MET A 5 14.87 7.00 -9.89
CA MET A 5 13.60 7.07 -10.61
C MET A 5 12.46 6.44 -9.82
N SER A 6 11.24 6.77 -10.20
CA SER A 6 10.02 6.08 -9.74
C SER A 6 9.53 5.08 -10.80
N ASN A 7 8.54 4.25 -10.44
CA ASN A 7 7.78 3.45 -11.39
C ASN A 7 6.86 4.33 -12.26
N LEU A 8 6.17 3.71 -13.23
CA LEU A 8 5.29 4.39 -14.19
C LEU A 8 4.20 5.24 -13.50
N CYS A 9 3.59 4.71 -12.46
CA CYS A 9 2.49 5.38 -11.73
C CYS A 9 2.99 6.28 -10.58
N GLN A 10 4.28 6.35 -10.36
CA GLN A 10 4.97 7.21 -9.38
C GLN A 10 4.64 6.96 -7.89
N GLU A 11 3.95 5.86 -7.58
CA GLU A 11 3.61 5.48 -6.21
C GLU A 11 4.76 4.79 -5.46
N ILE A 12 5.83 4.40 -6.17
CA ILE A 12 6.97 3.68 -5.60
C ILE A 12 8.28 4.29 -6.07
N THR A 13 9.15 4.57 -5.12
CA THR A 13 10.53 4.99 -5.36
C THR A 13 11.47 3.96 -4.75
N LEU A 14 12.13 3.16 -5.60
CA LEU A 14 13.02 2.10 -5.20
C LEU A 14 14.44 2.42 -5.66
N PRO A 15 15.47 2.03 -4.90
CA PRO A 15 16.85 2.14 -5.32
C PRO A 15 17.10 1.33 -6.59
N THR A 16 17.83 1.92 -7.52
CA THR A 16 18.30 1.29 -8.77
C THR A 16 19.78 1.52 -8.95
N TYR A 17 20.42 0.72 -9.79
CA TYR A 17 21.82 0.90 -10.16
C TYR A 17 21.97 0.75 -11.68
N PRO A 18 22.70 1.67 -12.36
CA PRO A 18 22.83 1.64 -13.82
C PRO A 18 23.42 0.32 -14.32
N LEU A 19 22.89 -0.17 -15.45
CA LEU A 19 23.45 -1.28 -16.20
C LEU A 19 24.36 -0.78 -17.29
N GLN A 20 25.46 -1.47 -17.56
CA GLN A 20 26.31 -1.23 -18.73
C GLN A 20 25.80 -2.01 -19.96
N HIS A 21 25.20 -3.18 -19.74
CA HIS A 21 24.55 -4.01 -20.75
C HIS A 21 23.48 -4.89 -20.12
N ILE A 22 22.63 -5.53 -20.92
CA ILE A 22 21.44 -6.25 -20.45
C ILE A 22 21.77 -7.44 -19.53
N ASP A 23 22.92 -8.06 -19.70
CA ASP A 23 23.37 -9.21 -18.90
C ASP A 23 24.23 -8.80 -17.69
N ASP A 24 24.30 -7.50 -17.40
CA ASP A 24 25.08 -6.97 -16.28
C ASP A 24 24.56 -7.54 -14.96
N GLN A 25 25.50 -8.08 -14.16
CA GLN A 25 25.23 -8.64 -12.85
C GLN A 25 25.43 -7.64 -11.71
N PHE A 26 25.95 -6.45 -12.01
CA PHE A 26 26.23 -5.41 -11.03
C PHE A 26 25.17 -4.29 -11.04
N GLY A 27 24.35 -4.24 -12.09
CA GLY A 27 23.21 -3.32 -12.17
C GLY A 27 22.01 -3.80 -11.36
N GLU A 28 21.13 -2.89 -10.99
CA GLU A 28 19.88 -3.19 -10.28
C GLU A 28 18.69 -2.60 -11.02
N ILE A 29 17.76 -3.44 -11.48
CA ILE A 29 16.44 -3.04 -11.95
C ILE A 29 15.46 -3.31 -10.84
N ALA A 30 14.86 -2.25 -10.29
CA ALA A 30 13.86 -2.38 -9.25
C ALA A 30 12.54 -2.88 -9.82
N LEU A 31 11.99 -3.91 -9.20
CA LEU A 31 10.63 -4.40 -9.44
C LEU A 31 9.86 -4.33 -8.13
N CYS A 32 8.58 -3.97 -8.23
CA CYS A 32 7.64 -4.02 -7.12
C CYS A 32 6.50 -4.96 -7.46
N ILE A 33 6.21 -5.88 -6.57
CA ILE A 33 5.10 -6.81 -6.67
C ILE A 33 3.95 -6.26 -5.87
N LEU A 34 2.78 -6.11 -6.49
CA LEU A 34 1.66 -5.34 -5.96
C LEU A 34 0.51 -6.23 -5.50
N SER A 35 -0.12 -5.84 -4.41
CA SER A 35 -1.41 -6.35 -3.94
C SER A 35 -2.25 -5.21 -3.36
N ALA A 36 -3.57 -5.38 -3.32
CA ALA A 36 -4.48 -4.41 -2.72
C ALA A 36 -5.54 -5.08 -1.86
N VAL A 37 -5.66 -4.63 -0.62
CA VAL A 37 -6.69 -5.06 0.33
C VAL A 37 -7.96 -4.24 0.11
N ASN A 38 -9.12 -4.88 -0.02
CA ASN A 38 -10.40 -4.18 -0.17
C ASN A 38 -10.96 -3.75 1.19
N VAL A 39 -10.55 -2.58 1.67
CA VAL A 39 -10.98 -2.06 2.98
C VAL A 39 -12.47 -1.79 3.08
N GLY A 40 -13.15 -1.55 1.96
CA GLY A 40 -14.61 -1.39 1.94
C GLY A 40 -15.40 -2.66 2.34
N LYS A 41 -14.75 -3.84 2.35
CA LYS A 41 -15.36 -5.12 2.73
C LYS A 41 -14.90 -5.65 4.07
N ILE A 42 -13.90 -5.06 4.70
CA ILE A 42 -13.41 -5.46 6.02
C ILE A 42 -14.51 -5.30 7.07
N ARG A 43 -14.62 -6.26 7.96
CA ARG A 43 -15.61 -6.31 9.03
C ARG A 43 -15.10 -5.79 10.36
N ASN A 44 -13.82 -6.03 10.64
CA ASN A 44 -13.16 -5.65 11.88
C ASN A 44 -11.64 -5.57 11.70
N ASP A 45 -10.95 -5.09 12.71
CA ASP A 45 -9.50 -4.89 12.70
C ASP A 45 -8.71 -6.21 12.62
N GLN A 46 -9.18 -7.28 13.25
CA GLN A 46 -8.56 -8.61 13.14
C GLN A 46 -8.54 -9.11 11.69
N GLU A 47 -9.64 -8.92 10.95
CA GLU A 47 -9.68 -9.29 9.53
C GLU A 47 -8.70 -8.45 8.70
N LEU A 48 -8.50 -7.19 9.04
CA LEU A 48 -7.47 -6.34 8.42
C LEU A 48 -6.07 -6.90 8.66
N GLU A 49 -5.74 -7.28 9.90
CA GLU A 49 -4.45 -7.92 10.24
C GLU A 49 -4.23 -9.18 9.41
N GLU A 50 -5.22 -10.10 9.40
CA GLU A 50 -5.15 -11.36 8.66
C GLU A 50 -4.95 -11.13 7.16
N LEU A 51 -5.65 -10.17 6.55
CA LEU A 51 -5.52 -9.84 5.13
C LEU A 51 -4.19 -9.17 4.79
N CYS A 52 -3.67 -8.34 5.67
CA CYS A 52 -2.33 -7.76 5.52
C CYS A 52 -1.27 -8.87 5.55
N GLU A 53 -1.31 -9.77 6.52
CA GLU A 53 -0.37 -10.89 6.60
C GLU A 53 -0.49 -11.82 5.40
N LEU A 54 -1.71 -12.16 4.98
CA LEU A 54 -1.94 -12.99 3.79
C LEU A 54 -1.39 -12.34 2.51
N SER A 55 -1.57 -11.03 2.36
CA SER A 55 -1.04 -10.27 1.22
C SER A 55 0.48 -10.29 1.18
N VAL A 56 1.13 -10.04 2.33
CA VAL A 56 2.61 -10.06 2.42
C VAL A 56 3.14 -11.46 2.13
N ARG A 57 2.56 -12.52 2.73
CA ARG A 57 2.98 -13.91 2.48
C ARG A 57 2.77 -14.33 1.04
N GLY A 58 1.63 -13.99 0.44
CA GLY A 58 1.35 -14.33 -0.96
C GLY A 58 2.34 -13.67 -1.93
N LEU A 59 2.68 -12.40 -1.71
CA LEU A 59 3.66 -11.70 -2.53
C LEU A 59 5.10 -12.17 -2.28
N GLU A 60 5.44 -12.54 -1.04
CA GLU A 60 6.73 -13.16 -0.69
C GLU A 60 6.99 -14.41 -1.52
N GLU A 61 6.00 -15.31 -1.62
CA GLU A 61 6.12 -16.53 -2.44
C GLU A 61 6.25 -16.21 -3.94
N LEU A 62 5.56 -15.17 -4.42
CA LEU A 62 5.66 -14.75 -5.83
C LEU A 62 7.05 -14.25 -6.20
N ILE A 63 7.81 -13.65 -5.30
CA ILE A 63 9.19 -13.22 -5.54
C ILE A 63 10.06 -14.42 -5.98
N ASP A 64 9.89 -15.55 -5.35
CA ASP A 64 10.69 -16.74 -5.63
C ASP A 64 10.12 -17.60 -6.77
N TYR A 65 8.80 -17.55 -6.98
CA TYR A 65 8.12 -18.34 -8.01
C TYR A 65 8.23 -17.74 -9.42
N GLN A 66 8.26 -16.41 -9.55
CA GLN A 66 8.27 -15.76 -10.86
C GLN A 66 9.59 -15.97 -11.61
N LYS A 67 9.52 -15.90 -12.95
CA LYS A 67 10.69 -15.92 -13.81
C LYS A 67 11.12 -14.50 -14.17
N TYR A 68 12.39 -14.23 -14.00
CA TYR A 68 12.97 -12.92 -14.30
C TYR A 68 13.58 -12.93 -15.69
N PRO A 69 13.17 -12.03 -16.60
CA PRO A 69 13.71 -11.99 -17.96
C PRO A 69 15.13 -11.39 -18.02
N VAL A 70 15.51 -10.61 -16.99
CA VAL A 70 16.78 -9.89 -16.91
C VAL A 70 17.44 -10.18 -15.56
N LYS A 71 18.73 -10.50 -15.56
CA LYS A 71 19.45 -10.91 -14.34
C LYS A 71 19.49 -9.81 -13.29
N ALA A 72 19.72 -8.56 -13.70
CA ALA A 72 19.73 -7.42 -12.79
C ALA A 72 18.38 -7.21 -12.04
N ALA A 73 17.26 -7.56 -12.67
CA ALA A 73 15.95 -7.53 -12.03
C ALA A 73 15.79 -8.65 -10.98
N GLU A 74 16.28 -9.86 -11.29
CA GLU A 74 16.28 -10.97 -10.34
C GLU A 74 17.12 -10.65 -9.09
N ILE A 75 18.35 -10.19 -9.31
CA ILE A 75 19.27 -9.86 -8.21
C ILE A 75 18.66 -8.80 -7.29
N ALA A 76 18.23 -7.66 -7.86
CA ALA A 76 17.65 -6.58 -7.09
C ALA A 76 16.39 -7.00 -6.34
N THR A 77 15.49 -7.73 -7.01
CA THR A 77 14.22 -8.15 -6.40
C THR A 77 14.43 -9.16 -5.28
N LYS A 78 15.28 -10.15 -5.46
CA LYS A 78 15.55 -11.17 -4.42
C LYS A 78 16.33 -10.60 -3.24
N ALA A 79 17.28 -9.69 -3.47
CA ALA A 79 18.06 -9.08 -2.41
C ALA A 79 17.25 -8.09 -1.56
N ARG A 80 16.32 -7.36 -2.16
CA ARG A 80 15.48 -6.35 -1.49
C ARG A 80 14.13 -6.86 -1.05
N ARG A 81 13.56 -7.80 -1.80
CA ARG A 81 12.20 -8.34 -1.60
C ARG A 81 11.14 -7.24 -1.46
N SER A 82 11.21 -6.24 -2.33
CA SER A 82 10.33 -5.06 -2.28
C SER A 82 8.90 -5.41 -2.66
N LEU A 83 7.95 -5.07 -1.81
CA LEU A 83 6.52 -5.22 -2.02
C LEU A 83 5.84 -3.86 -2.09
N GLY A 84 4.67 -3.82 -2.72
CA GLY A 84 3.75 -2.69 -2.69
C GLY A 84 2.35 -3.16 -2.36
N VAL A 85 2.02 -3.23 -1.08
CA VAL A 85 0.66 -3.55 -0.63
C VAL A 85 -0.07 -2.25 -0.34
N GLY A 86 -1.17 -2.02 -1.03
CA GLY A 86 -2.04 -0.87 -0.83
C GLY A 86 -3.45 -1.31 -0.46
N PHE A 87 -4.39 -0.37 -0.49
CA PHE A 87 -5.79 -0.71 -0.32
C PHE A 87 -6.67 -0.06 -1.39
N ILE A 88 -7.81 -0.69 -1.64
CA ILE A 88 -8.89 -0.23 -2.51
C ILE A 88 -10.17 -0.13 -1.70
N GLY A 89 -11.15 0.60 -2.21
CA GLY A 89 -12.45 0.65 -1.58
C GLY A 89 -12.56 1.68 -0.45
N LEU A 90 -11.66 2.67 -0.36
CA LEU A 90 -11.73 3.69 0.68
C LEU A 90 -13.06 4.47 0.64
N ALA A 91 -13.54 4.84 -0.55
CA ALA A 91 -14.82 5.53 -0.68
C ALA A 91 -16.00 4.66 -0.18
N HIS A 92 -15.97 3.37 -0.41
CA HIS A 92 -16.96 2.44 0.14
C HIS A 92 -16.84 2.31 1.66
N TYR A 93 -15.60 2.27 2.18
CA TYR A 93 -15.35 2.25 3.63
C TYR A 93 -15.95 3.48 4.32
N LEU A 94 -15.65 4.68 3.82
CA LEU A 94 -16.19 5.93 4.37
C LEU A 94 -17.71 6.02 4.22
N ALA A 95 -18.27 5.61 3.07
CA ALA A 95 -19.71 5.58 2.86
C ALA A 95 -20.43 4.64 3.85
N LYS A 96 -19.83 3.51 4.23
CA LYS A 96 -20.37 2.61 5.27
C LYS A 96 -20.40 3.28 6.66
N LEU A 97 -19.39 4.12 6.96
CA LEU A 97 -19.35 4.90 8.19
C LEU A 97 -20.24 6.14 8.16
N GLY A 98 -20.71 6.54 6.98
CA GLY A 98 -21.51 7.77 6.80
C GLY A 98 -20.64 9.04 6.83
N TYR A 99 -19.36 8.94 6.55
CA TYR A 99 -18.41 10.06 6.61
C TYR A 99 -18.12 10.61 5.22
N ASN A 100 -18.15 11.94 5.11
CA ASN A 100 -17.71 12.64 3.89
C ASN A 100 -16.20 12.80 3.89
N TYR A 101 -15.58 12.81 2.70
CA TYR A 101 -14.12 12.92 2.56
C TYR A 101 -13.51 14.18 3.20
N ASP A 102 -14.26 15.26 3.31
CA ASP A 102 -13.86 16.54 3.87
C ASP A 102 -14.25 16.71 5.35
N SER A 103 -14.72 15.64 5.99
CA SER A 103 -15.10 15.68 7.40
C SER A 103 -13.95 15.23 8.33
N GLN A 104 -13.95 15.75 9.54
CA GLN A 104 -12.97 15.36 10.56
C GLN A 104 -13.04 13.88 10.90
N GLU A 105 -14.25 13.34 10.95
CA GLU A 105 -14.48 11.91 11.22
C GLU A 105 -13.87 11.03 10.15
N ALA A 106 -13.91 11.46 8.87
CA ALA A 106 -13.26 10.73 7.79
C ALA A 106 -11.73 10.77 7.93
N TRP A 107 -11.17 11.93 8.25
CA TRP A 107 -9.71 12.06 8.43
C TRP A 107 -9.21 11.21 9.59
N ASP A 108 -9.92 11.22 10.71
CA ASP A 108 -9.60 10.39 11.88
C ASP A 108 -9.72 8.89 11.58
N ALA A 109 -10.77 8.50 10.85
CA ALA A 109 -10.95 7.11 10.43
C ALA A 109 -9.85 6.65 9.45
N VAL A 110 -9.44 7.50 8.50
CA VAL A 110 -8.35 7.21 7.55
C VAL A 110 -7.01 7.16 8.26
N HIS A 111 -6.76 8.05 9.23
CA HIS A 111 -5.56 8.01 10.05
C HIS A 111 -5.44 6.66 10.76
N SER A 112 -6.48 6.26 11.51
CA SER A 112 -6.49 4.99 12.26
C SER A 112 -6.35 3.77 11.33
N LEU A 113 -7.05 3.76 10.18
CA LEU A 113 -6.94 2.70 9.17
C LEU A 113 -5.52 2.60 8.62
N SER A 114 -4.91 3.74 8.28
CA SER A 114 -3.56 3.78 7.71
C SER A 114 -2.49 3.35 8.70
N GLU A 115 -2.64 3.74 9.97
CA GLU A 115 -1.77 3.28 11.06
C GLU A 115 -1.84 1.77 11.21
N SER A 116 -3.04 1.21 11.39
CA SER A 116 -3.24 -0.24 11.54
C SER A 116 -2.69 -1.00 10.33
N PHE A 117 -2.99 -0.53 9.13
CA PHE A 117 -2.52 -1.14 7.89
C PHE A 117 -0.98 -1.21 7.84
N GLN A 118 -0.30 -0.10 8.09
CA GLN A 118 1.16 -0.04 8.07
C GLN A 118 1.79 -0.89 9.18
N PHE A 119 1.20 -0.86 10.38
CA PHE A 119 1.64 -1.69 11.50
C PHE A 119 1.55 -3.19 11.19
N TYR A 120 0.42 -3.63 10.61
CA TYR A 120 0.21 -5.05 10.28
C TYR A 120 1.12 -5.53 9.14
N LEU A 121 1.39 -4.70 8.14
CA LEU A 121 2.35 -5.05 7.09
C LEU A 121 3.77 -5.25 7.64
N LEU A 122 4.22 -4.34 8.51
CA LEU A 122 5.54 -4.45 9.15
C LEU A 122 5.60 -5.66 10.09
N SER A 123 4.56 -5.90 10.87
CA SER A 123 4.44 -7.06 11.75
C SER A 123 4.50 -8.37 10.97
N ALA A 124 3.79 -8.46 9.83
CA ALA A 124 3.82 -9.62 8.95
C ALA A 124 5.22 -9.85 8.37
N SER A 125 5.89 -8.78 7.92
CA SER A 125 7.25 -8.87 7.40
C SER A 125 8.27 -9.31 8.47
N ASN A 126 8.10 -8.84 9.71
CA ASN A 126 8.93 -9.28 10.84
C ASN A 126 8.68 -10.75 11.21
N LYS A 127 7.42 -11.21 11.25
CA LYS A 127 7.06 -12.62 11.42
C LYS A 127 7.76 -13.51 10.38
N ILE A 128 7.74 -13.11 9.10
CA ILE A 128 8.42 -13.85 8.03
C ILE A 128 9.94 -13.78 8.17
N ALA A 129 10.49 -12.67 8.66
CA ALA A 129 11.93 -12.56 8.93
C ALA A 129 12.37 -13.52 10.06
N ILE A 130 11.54 -13.75 11.06
CA ILE A 130 11.80 -14.77 12.09
C ILE A 130 11.81 -16.18 11.48
N GLU A 131 10.91 -16.46 10.53
CA GLU A 131 10.77 -17.77 9.88
C GLU A 131 11.87 -18.05 8.84
N LYS A 132 12.21 -17.05 8.01
CA LYS A 132 13.04 -17.20 6.80
C LYS A 132 14.31 -16.35 6.77
N GLY A 133 14.55 -15.54 7.80
CA GLY A 133 15.62 -14.53 7.82
C GLY A 133 15.18 -13.21 7.15
N HIS A 134 15.82 -12.11 7.49
CA HIS A 134 15.60 -10.81 6.85
C HIS A 134 16.09 -10.79 5.39
N CYS A 135 15.70 -9.80 4.59
CA CYS A 135 16.22 -9.66 3.23
C CYS A 135 17.73 -9.34 3.25
N GLU A 136 18.41 -9.70 2.17
CA GLU A 136 19.87 -9.54 2.04
C GLU A 136 20.29 -8.07 2.23
N TYR A 137 19.52 -7.12 1.65
CA TYR A 137 19.80 -5.70 1.72
C TYR A 137 19.09 -4.99 2.89
N PHE A 138 18.68 -5.72 3.92
CA PHE A 138 18.08 -5.13 5.12
C PHE A 138 18.95 -4.01 5.71
N GLY A 139 20.27 -4.23 5.82
CA GLY A 139 21.25 -3.24 6.32
C GLY A 139 21.35 -1.96 5.49
N ARG A 140 20.72 -1.89 4.31
CA ARG A 140 20.65 -0.67 3.47
C ARG A 140 19.34 0.11 3.66
N THR A 141 18.46 -0.34 4.54
CA THR A 141 17.17 0.28 4.83
C THR A 141 17.23 1.11 6.11
N LYS A 142 16.31 2.07 6.26
CA LYS A 142 16.12 2.80 7.52
C LYS A 142 15.70 1.87 8.68
N TYR A 143 15.07 0.76 8.36
CA TYR A 143 14.63 -0.23 9.34
C TYR A 143 15.81 -0.90 10.08
N ALA A 144 17.00 -0.97 9.46
CA ALA A 144 18.21 -1.46 10.13
C ALA A 144 18.62 -0.55 11.31
N ASP A 145 18.34 0.75 11.19
CA ASP A 145 18.52 1.73 12.27
C ASP A 145 17.29 1.84 13.16
N ALA A 146 16.30 0.96 12.97
CA ALA A 146 15.01 0.93 13.64
C ALA A 146 14.21 2.26 13.48
N ILE A 147 14.39 2.93 12.36
CA ILE A 147 13.58 4.09 11.97
C ILE A 147 12.32 3.57 11.27
N LEU A 148 11.17 3.84 11.87
CA LEU A 148 9.86 3.40 11.39
C LEU A 148 9.09 4.55 10.72
N PRO A 149 8.03 4.28 9.96
CA PRO A 149 7.22 5.32 9.34
C PRO A 149 6.70 6.39 10.32
N ILE A 150 6.37 5.99 11.54
CA ILE A 150 5.94 6.90 12.62
C ILE A 150 7.00 7.95 13.02
N ASP A 151 8.27 7.70 12.72
CA ASP A 151 9.37 8.62 13.03
C ASP A 151 9.58 9.66 11.93
N THR A 152 9.09 9.38 10.70
CA THR A 152 9.45 10.14 9.50
C THR A 152 8.27 10.69 8.71
N TYR A 153 7.03 10.49 9.18
CA TYR A 153 5.86 11.05 8.52
C TYR A 153 5.84 12.60 8.61
N LYS A 154 5.12 13.24 7.71
CA LYS A 154 4.93 14.68 7.72
C LYS A 154 4.13 15.11 8.94
N LYS A 155 4.70 15.96 9.79
CA LYS A 155 4.07 16.42 11.03
C LYS A 155 2.85 17.32 10.79
N ASP A 156 2.70 17.93 9.62
CA ASP A 156 1.50 18.67 9.21
C ASP A 156 0.22 17.81 9.28
N VAL A 157 0.35 16.47 9.24
CA VAL A 157 -0.76 15.54 9.45
C VAL A 157 -1.39 15.70 10.84
N ASP A 158 -0.59 15.99 11.87
CA ASP A 158 -1.05 16.18 13.24
C ASP A 158 -1.96 17.42 13.39
N GLU A 159 -1.90 18.38 12.45
CA GLU A 159 -2.79 19.54 12.39
C GLU A 159 -4.17 19.16 11.82
N ILE A 160 -4.23 18.09 11.03
CA ILE A 160 -5.46 17.60 10.37
C ILE A 160 -6.16 16.55 11.23
N SER A 161 -5.40 15.63 11.81
CA SER A 161 -5.92 14.60 12.71
C SER A 161 -4.96 14.41 13.88
N SER A 162 -5.47 14.64 15.09
CA SER A 162 -4.71 14.50 16.35
C SER A 162 -4.90 13.13 17.00
N GLN A 163 -5.25 12.11 16.23
CA GLN A 163 -5.44 10.76 16.75
C GLN A 163 -4.15 10.20 17.31
N LYS A 164 -4.23 9.59 18.47
CA LYS A 164 -3.10 8.89 19.08
C LYS A 164 -2.88 7.56 18.38
N LEU A 165 -1.62 7.16 18.23
CA LEU A 165 -1.26 5.84 17.75
C LEU A 165 -1.84 4.77 18.67
N GLN A 166 -2.45 3.72 18.07
CA GLN A 166 -3.19 2.68 18.78
C GLN A 166 -2.39 1.40 18.99
N HIS A 167 -1.34 1.19 18.19
CA HIS A 167 -0.55 -0.02 18.20
C HIS A 167 0.75 0.12 19.01
N ASP A 168 1.30 -1.02 19.44
CA ASP A 168 2.59 -1.09 20.16
C ASP A 168 3.77 -0.97 19.18
N TRP A 169 4.00 0.21 18.69
CA TRP A 169 5.12 0.52 17.78
C TRP A 169 6.49 0.28 18.41
N GLU A 170 6.64 0.46 19.72
CA GLU A 170 7.92 0.23 20.39
C GLU A 170 8.22 -1.27 20.58
N GLY A 171 7.19 -2.08 20.83
CA GLY A 171 7.31 -3.53 20.78
C GLY A 171 7.71 -4.02 19.40
N LEU A 172 7.08 -3.51 18.33
CA LEU A 172 7.44 -3.83 16.96
C LEU A 172 8.87 -3.36 16.61
N ARG A 173 9.28 -2.16 17.05
CA ARG A 173 10.64 -1.64 16.89
C ARG A 173 11.67 -2.57 17.52
N THR A 174 11.39 -3.07 18.72
CA THR A 174 12.24 -4.02 19.43
C THR A 174 12.35 -5.33 18.66
N ALA A 175 11.25 -5.86 18.16
CA ALA A 175 11.24 -7.08 17.34
C ALA A 175 12.00 -6.91 16.02
N ILE A 176 11.88 -5.76 15.37
CA ILE A 176 12.64 -5.45 14.14
C ILE A 176 14.15 -5.35 14.42
N ARG A 177 14.56 -4.75 15.53
CA ARG A 177 15.98 -4.76 15.95
C ARG A 177 16.54 -6.16 16.17
N ALA A 178 15.71 -7.05 16.70
CA ALA A 178 16.13 -8.42 16.99
C ALA A 178 16.19 -9.31 15.75
N HIS A 179 15.24 -9.19 14.83
CA HIS A 179 15.04 -10.15 13.73
C HIS A 179 15.06 -9.53 12.33
N GLY A 180 15.02 -8.21 12.22
CA GLY A 180 14.95 -7.50 10.94
C GLY A 180 13.56 -7.56 10.30
N LEU A 181 13.52 -7.20 9.01
CA LEU A 181 12.36 -7.33 8.14
C LEU A 181 12.69 -8.19 6.93
N ARG A 182 11.75 -9.01 6.50
CA ARG A 182 11.89 -9.80 5.27
C ARG A 182 11.87 -8.96 4.01
N HIS A 183 11.27 -7.77 4.07
CA HIS A 183 11.03 -6.91 2.93
C HIS A 183 11.61 -5.50 3.18
N SER A 184 12.32 -4.96 2.19
CA SER A 184 12.91 -3.61 2.27
C SER A 184 11.86 -2.50 2.13
N THR A 185 10.73 -2.79 1.48
CA THR A 185 9.59 -1.90 1.26
C THR A 185 8.32 -2.74 1.28
N LEU A 186 7.23 -2.23 1.83
CA LEU A 186 6.00 -3.00 2.05
C LEU A 186 4.75 -2.33 1.49
N SER A 187 4.57 -1.04 1.73
CA SER A 187 3.34 -0.34 1.37
C SER A 187 3.51 0.53 0.14
N ALA A 188 2.47 0.57 -0.68
CA ALA A 188 2.35 1.50 -1.81
C ALA A 188 0.88 1.71 -2.12
N GLN A 189 0.48 2.95 -2.35
CA GLN A 189 -0.90 3.26 -2.74
C GLN A 189 -0.97 3.43 -4.26
N MET A 190 -1.17 2.30 -4.94
CA MET A 190 -1.20 2.25 -6.40
C MET A 190 -2.57 2.60 -6.98
N PRO A 191 -2.63 3.06 -8.24
CA PRO A 191 -3.86 3.06 -9.03
C PRO A 191 -4.30 1.60 -9.28
N SER A 192 -5.49 1.24 -8.82
CA SER A 192 -5.96 -0.16 -8.81
C SER A 192 -7.19 -0.37 -9.69
N GLU A 193 -7.21 0.23 -10.87
CA GLU A 193 -8.39 0.25 -11.74
C GLU A 193 -8.94 -1.14 -12.11
N SER A 194 -8.07 -2.08 -12.47
CA SER A 194 -8.51 -3.43 -12.88
C SER A 194 -8.89 -4.29 -11.69
N SER A 195 -8.08 -4.30 -10.64
CA SER A 195 -8.35 -5.07 -9.42
C SER A 195 -9.59 -4.58 -8.67
N SER A 196 -9.84 -3.27 -8.65
CA SER A 196 -11.07 -2.72 -8.06
C SER A 196 -12.33 -3.17 -8.79
N ILE A 197 -12.29 -3.26 -10.13
CA ILE A 197 -13.43 -3.77 -10.91
C ILE A 197 -13.68 -5.25 -10.59
N VAL A 198 -12.63 -6.07 -10.57
CA VAL A 198 -12.75 -7.52 -10.26
C VAL A 198 -13.30 -7.75 -8.86
N CYS A 199 -12.87 -6.94 -7.89
CA CYS A 199 -13.31 -7.04 -6.49
C CYS A 199 -14.63 -6.33 -6.19
N ASN A 200 -15.25 -5.66 -7.18
CA ASN A 200 -16.37 -4.75 -6.96
C ASN A 200 -16.09 -3.76 -5.82
N ALA A 201 -15.01 -3.02 -5.96
CA ALA A 201 -14.54 -1.98 -5.03
C ALA A 201 -14.48 -0.63 -5.75
N THR A 202 -14.45 0.46 -4.99
CA THR A 202 -14.00 1.77 -5.51
C THR A 202 -12.50 1.75 -5.74
N ASN A 203 -12.02 2.53 -6.72
CA ASN A 203 -10.61 2.55 -7.06
C ASN A 203 -9.77 3.23 -5.97
N GLY A 204 -8.76 2.54 -5.46
CA GLY A 204 -7.78 3.10 -4.53
C GLY A 204 -8.40 3.89 -3.38
N ILE A 205 -7.89 5.10 -3.20
CA ILE A 205 -8.29 6.06 -2.17
C ILE A 205 -9.18 7.19 -2.70
N GLU A 206 -9.42 7.22 -4.01
CA GLU A 206 -10.13 8.33 -4.65
C GLU A 206 -11.65 8.23 -4.42
N PRO A 207 -12.34 9.38 -4.25
CA PRO A 207 -13.79 9.41 -4.33
C PRO A 207 -14.24 9.05 -5.76
N PRO A 208 -15.34 8.30 -5.95
CA PRO A 208 -15.85 7.98 -7.28
C PRO A 208 -16.30 9.24 -8.01
N ARG A 209 -16.08 9.28 -9.32
CA ARG A 209 -16.51 10.42 -10.16
C ARG A 209 -18.01 10.46 -10.36
N ASP A 210 -18.64 9.31 -10.36
CA ASP A 210 -20.08 9.11 -10.47
C ASP A 210 -20.46 7.77 -9.83
N TYR A 211 -21.73 7.56 -9.56
CA TYR A 211 -22.27 6.29 -9.09
C TYR A 211 -22.10 5.16 -10.10
N LEU A 212 -22.07 5.48 -11.38
CA LEU A 212 -21.87 4.56 -12.49
C LEU A 212 -20.61 4.96 -13.27
N SER A 213 -19.58 4.15 -13.23
CA SER A 213 -18.43 4.28 -14.10
C SER A 213 -18.50 3.34 -15.31
N VAL A 214 -18.01 3.79 -16.46
CA VAL A 214 -17.94 2.97 -17.67
C VAL A 214 -16.50 2.95 -18.15
N LYS A 215 -15.88 1.77 -18.06
CA LYS A 215 -14.53 1.55 -18.55
C LYS A 215 -14.59 0.92 -19.95
N LYS A 216 -13.92 1.53 -20.92
CA LYS A 216 -13.76 0.95 -22.26
C LYS A 216 -12.71 -0.15 -22.22
N SER A 217 -13.02 -1.32 -22.73
CA SER A 217 -12.07 -2.43 -22.91
C SER A 217 -12.10 -2.90 -24.36
N LYS A 218 -11.10 -3.70 -24.75
CA LYS A 218 -11.06 -4.34 -26.09
C LYS A 218 -12.28 -5.25 -26.36
N LYS A 219 -12.92 -5.74 -25.30
CA LYS A 219 -14.11 -6.62 -25.36
C LYS A 219 -15.44 -5.87 -25.21
N GLY A 220 -15.40 -4.52 -25.16
CA GLY A 220 -16.57 -3.68 -24.98
C GLY A 220 -16.55 -2.87 -23.68
N PRO A 221 -17.58 -2.07 -23.43
CA PRO A 221 -17.68 -1.25 -22.23
C PRO A 221 -18.03 -2.11 -21.00
N LEU A 222 -17.27 -1.92 -19.93
CA LEU A 222 -17.55 -2.50 -18.62
C LEU A 222 -18.22 -1.42 -17.76
N LYS A 223 -19.43 -1.71 -17.29
CA LYS A 223 -20.18 -0.84 -16.38
C LYS A 223 -19.96 -1.30 -14.95
N GLN A 224 -19.61 -0.37 -14.07
CA GLN A 224 -19.46 -0.64 -12.65
C GLN A 224 -20.26 0.40 -11.86
N VAL A 225 -21.14 -0.07 -11.01
CA VAL A 225 -21.86 0.76 -10.04
C VAL A 225 -21.09 0.74 -8.72
N VAL A 226 -21.06 1.86 -8.01
CA VAL A 226 -20.43 1.91 -6.68
C VAL A 226 -21.01 0.82 -5.76
N PRO A 227 -20.16 0.17 -4.92
CA PRO A 227 -20.63 -0.90 -4.05
C PRO A 227 -21.79 -0.46 -3.15
N SER A 228 -22.72 -1.35 -2.89
CA SER A 228 -23.91 -1.08 -2.05
C SER A 228 -24.72 0.15 -2.45
N TYR A 229 -24.79 0.45 -3.75
CA TYR A 229 -25.49 1.64 -4.29
C TYR A 229 -26.89 1.81 -3.74
N SER A 230 -27.69 0.71 -3.68
CA SER A 230 -29.09 0.77 -3.23
C SER A 230 -29.26 1.28 -1.79
N THR A 231 -28.26 1.10 -0.96
CA THR A 231 -28.30 1.44 0.47
C THR A 231 -27.42 2.61 0.85
N LEU A 232 -26.31 2.81 0.14
CA LEU A 232 -25.27 3.78 0.51
C LEU A 232 -25.10 4.95 -0.46
N LYS A 233 -25.93 5.06 -1.51
CA LYS A 233 -25.73 6.12 -2.53
C LYS A 233 -25.63 7.53 -1.95
N ASN A 234 -26.40 7.84 -0.91
CA ASN A 234 -26.41 9.16 -0.28
C ASN A 234 -25.23 9.43 0.63
N ASN A 235 -24.46 8.40 0.97
CA ASN A 235 -23.27 8.47 1.82
C ASN A 235 -21.98 8.61 1.00
N TYR A 236 -22.05 8.39 -0.33
CA TYR A 236 -20.88 8.56 -1.17
C TYR A 236 -20.58 10.03 -1.44
N THR A 237 -19.37 10.45 -1.15
CA THR A 237 -18.82 11.68 -1.70
C THR A 237 -18.41 11.42 -3.15
N LEU A 238 -18.93 12.22 -4.08
CA LEU A 238 -18.52 12.16 -5.49
C LEU A 238 -17.45 13.20 -5.78
N SER A 239 -16.47 12.83 -6.58
CA SER A 239 -15.46 13.77 -7.09
C SER A 239 -16.14 14.68 -8.12
N VAL A 240 -16.23 15.97 -7.83
CA VAL A 240 -16.67 16.98 -8.81
C VAL A 240 -15.45 17.43 -9.63
N SER A 241 -15.63 17.52 -10.93
CA SER A 241 -14.55 17.70 -11.93
C SER A 241 -13.62 18.90 -11.75
N TYR A 242 -13.87 19.79 -10.81
CA TYR A 242 -13.12 21.03 -10.60
C TYR A 242 -12.86 21.42 -9.14
N THR A 243 -13.28 20.62 -8.19
CA THR A 243 -12.84 20.83 -6.79
C THR A 243 -11.66 19.91 -6.52
N HIS A 244 -10.50 20.50 -6.28
CA HIS A 244 -9.36 19.80 -5.73
C HIS A 244 -9.69 19.34 -4.32
N LEU A 245 -10.30 18.16 -4.18
CA LEU A 245 -10.23 17.40 -2.95
C LEU A 245 -8.80 16.89 -2.86
N THR A 246 -7.93 17.72 -2.37
CA THR A 246 -6.62 17.29 -1.89
C THR A 246 -6.89 16.51 -0.61
N LEU A 247 -7.14 15.20 -0.74
CA LEU A 247 -6.79 14.31 0.36
C LEU A 247 -5.30 14.57 0.61
N PRO A 248 -4.91 14.84 1.85
CA PRO A 248 -3.49 14.95 2.16
C PRO A 248 -2.84 13.61 1.81
N THR A 249 -2.20 13.55 0.64
CA THR A 249 -1.44 12.38 0.19
C THR A 249 -0.26 12.05 1.12
N SER A 250 -0.04 12.89 2.11
CA SER A 250 0.94 12.73 3.19
C SER A 250 0.59 11.64 4.22
N PHE A 251 -0.60 11.06 4.20
CA PHE A 251 -0.95 9.94 5.10
C PHE A 251 -0.30 8.60 4.72
N LEU A 252 0.33 8.49 3.57
CA LEU A 252 0.78 7.22 3.00
C LEU A 252 2.30 7.09 2.81
N VAL A 253 3.08 8.00 3.35
CA VAL A 253 4.56 7.92 3.24
C VAL A 253 5.21 7.83 4.60
#